data_3505f5aaffef287a47c1dc2e42facee8
#
_entry.id   3505f5aaffef287a47c1dc2e42facee8
#
_cell.length_a   1.000
_cell.length_b   1.000
_cell.length_c   1.000
_cell.angle_alpha   90.00
_cell.angle_beta   90.00
_cell.angle_gamma   90.00
#
_symmetry.space_group_name_H-M   'P 1'
#
loop_
_entity.id
_entity.type
_entity.pdbx_description
1 polymer ?
#
loop_
_entity_poly.entity_id
_entity_poly.type
_entity_poly.pdbx_seq_one_letter_code
_entity_poly.pdbx_strand_id
1 'polypeptide(L)'
;MGLGKKLGQNVTISDIKEIDVPQKDGRILTKAIFVCESKGGRSLNIDEGWVKDFKGSLVHQAFWVTTDDDGQISKFSTLGKLMSHLEVETIADLIGKEVRGYPKENGFTVICTTDLSDDDFK
;
A
#
# COMPACT_ATOMS: atom_id res chain seq x y z
N MET A 1 17.07 24.44 -1.00
CA MET A 1 17.38 23.04 -0.90
C MET A 1 16.14 22.22 -0.51
N GLY A 2 15.83 21.21 -1.26
CA GLY A 2 14.58 20.46 -1.08
C GLY A 2 14.60 19.35 -0.03
N LEU A 3 15.42 19.48 1.01
CA LEU A 3 15.65 18.41 2.00
C LEU A 3 14.41 18.00 2.77
N GLY A 4 13.42 18.86 2.91
CA GLY A 4 12.19 18.53 3.60
C GLY A 4 11.08 18.03 2.70
N LYS A 5 11.28 18.03 1.40
CA LYS A 5 10.22 17.61 0.47
C LYS A 5 10.18 16.10 0.32
N LYS A 6 8.99 15.56 0.53
CA LYS A 6 8.72 14.16 0.21
C LYS A 6 8.35 14.08 -1.26
N LEU A 7 9.23 13.47 -2.05
CA LEU A 7 9.00 13.31 -3.48
C LEU A 7 8.37 11.95 -3.75
N GLY A 8 7.28 11.95 -4.50
CA GLY A 8 6.65 10.74 -4.96
C GLY A 8 7.43 10.08 -6.07
N GLN A 9 7.32 8.78 -6.18
CA GLN A 9 7.88 8.00 -7.27
C GLN A 9 6.87 6.97 -7.73
N ASN A 10 6.95 6.62 -9.00
CA ASN A 10 6.15 5.54 -9.54
C ASN A 10 6.96 4.25 -9.45
N VAL A 11 6.33 3.20 -9.00
CA VAL A 11 6.93 1.87 -8.93
C VAL A 11 5.95 0.86 -9.53
N THR A 12 6.49 -0.24 -10.06
CA THR A 12 5.67 -1.30 -10.63
C THR A 12 5.66 -2.49 -9.69
N ILE A 13 4.48 -3.01 -9.38
CA ILE A 13 4.34 -4.20 -8.55
C ILE A 13 4.78 -5.41 -9.39
N SER A 14 5.86 -6.07 -8.98
CA SER A 14 6.41 -7.22 -9.72
C SER A 14 6.04 -8.56 -9.08
N ASP A 15 5.75 -8.56 -7.78
CA ASP A 15 5.37 -9.78 -7.05
C ASP A 15 4.65 -9.40 -5.77
N ILE A 16 3.92 -10.34 -5.20
CA ILE A 16 3.20 -10.17 -3.95
C ILE A 16 3.50 -11.35 -3.05
N LYS A 17 3.92 -11.06 -1.82
CA LYS A 17 4.16 -12.07 -0.79
C LYS A 17 3.12 -11.91 0.30
N GLU A 18 2.70 -13.01 0.89
CA GLU A 18 1.81 -13.00 2.04
C GLU A 18 2.55 -13.60 3.22
N ILE A 19 2.48 -12.92 4.37
CA ILE A 19 3.08 -13.42 5.61
C ILE A 19 2.04 -13.45 6.71
N ASP A 20 2.14 -14.46 7.57
CA ASP A 20 1.29 -14.58 8.74
C ASP A 20 1.97 -13.88 9.91
N VAL A 21 1.22 -12.99 10.58
CA VAL A 21 1.73 -12.19 11.69
C VAL A 21 0.93 -12.53 12.95
N PRO A 22 1.55 -13.19 13.95
CA PRO A 22 0.87 -13.47 15.21
C PRO A 22 0.53 -12.19 15.95
N GLN A 23 -0.67 -12.12 16.49
CA GLN A 23 -1.14 -10.99 17.28
C GLN A 23 -1.00 -11.32 18.78
N LYS A 24 -0.99 -10.31 19.63
CA LYS A 24 -0.87 -10.48 21.08
C LYS A 24 -2.02 -11.29 21.67
N ASP A 25 -3.19 -11.25 21.05
CA ASP A 25 -4.37 -11.97 21.52
C ASP A 25 -4.45 -13.42 21.02
N GLY A 26 -3.39 -13.90 20.35
CA GLY A 26 -3.31 -15.27 19.85
C GLY A 26 -3.85 -15.45 18.43
N ARG A 27 -4.47 -14.43 17.84
CA ARG A 27 -4.91 -14.51 16.44
C ARG A 27 -3.72 -14.43 15.51
N ILE A 28 -3.89 -15.00 14.33
CA ILE A 28 -2.90 -14.88 13.25
C ILE A 28 -3.57 -14.12 12.11
N LEU A 29 -2.97 -12.98 11.73
CA LEU A 29 -3.43 -12.17 10.61
C LEU A 29 -2.45 -12.27 9.48
N THR A 30 -2.94 -12.25 8.25
CA THR A 30 -2.11 -12.31 7.05
C THR A 30 -1.92 -10.90 6.50
N LYS A 31 -0.69 -10.58 6.14
CA LYS A 31 -0.33 -9.27 5.58
C LYS A 31 0.27 -9.47 4.20
N ALA A 32 -0.09 -8.60 3.24
CA ALA A 32 0.51 -8.59 1.92
C ALA A 32 1.72 -7.67 1.90
N ILE A 33 2.77 -8.12 1.23
CA ILE A 33 3.98 -7.34 0.97
C ILE A 33 4.15 -7.28 -0.55
N PHE A 34 4.22 -6.06 -1.08
CA PHE A 34 4.42 -5.85 -2.51
C PHE A 34 5.89 -5.70 -2.82
N VAL A 35 6.40 -6.58 -3.68
CA VAL A 35 7.74 -6.43 -4.24
C VAL A 35 7.59 -5.54 -5.46
N CYS A 36 8.20 -4.37 -5.42
CA CYS A 36 8.04 -3.34 -6.44
C CYS A 36 9.39 -3.00 -7.06
N GLU A 37 9.36 -2.56 -8.31
CA GLU A 37 10.54 -2.08 -9.01
C GLU A 37 10.39 -0.60 -9.33
N SER A 38 11.40 0.18 -8.96
CA SER A 38 11.47 1.59 -9.35
C SER A 38 11.94 1.72 -10.79
N LYS A 39 11.81 2.92 -11.37
CA LYS A 39 12.28 3.19 -12.74
C LYS A 39 13.79 2.96 -12.89
N GLY A 40 14.54 3.11 -11.81
CA GLY A 40 15.99 2.84 -11.83
C GLY A 40 16.36 1.37 -11.65
N GLY A 41 15.39 0.47 -11.62
CA GLY A 41 15.63 -0.96 -11.45
C GLY A 41 15.84 -1.42 -10.02
N ARG A 42 15.65 -0.54 -9.01
CA ARG A 42 15.73 -0.92 -7.61
C ARG A 42 14.50 -1.71 -7.19
N SER A 43 14.74 -2.75 -6.42
CA SER A 43 13.66 -3.54 -5.82
C SER A 43 13.31 -2.97 -4.44
N LEU A 44 12.02 -2.79 -4.18
CA LEU A 44 11.49 -2.28 -2.92
C LEU A 44 10.44 -3.24 -2.41
N ASN A 45 10.49 -3.54 -1.11
CA ASN A 45 9.41 -4.28 -0.44
C ASN A 45 8.54 -3.29 0.28
N ILE A 46 7.27 -3.19 -0.11
CA ILE A 46 6.34 -2.21 0.42
C ILE A 46 5.16 -2.95 1.06
N ASP A 47 4.94 -2.73 2.33
CA ASP A 47 3.92 -3.42 3.11
C ASP A 47 2.88 -2.49 3.73
N GLU A 48 2.92 -1.20 3.36
CA GLU A 48 1.96 -0.21 3.87
C GLU A 48 1.41 0.65 2.74
N GLY A 49 0.20 1.15 2.95
CA GLY A 49 -0.47 2.07 2.03
C GLY A 49 -0.88 3.36 2.71
N TRP A 50 -0.77 4.48 1.98
CA TRP A 50 -1.31 5.76 2.41
C TRP A 50 -2.81 5.77 2.24
N VAL A 51 -3.55 6.09 3.30
CA VAL A 51 -5.01 6.20 3.27
C VAL A 51 -5.42 7.47 4.02
N LYS A 52 -6.58 8.00 3.69
CA LYS A 52 -7.21 9.06 4.46
C LYS A 52 -8.16 8.42 5.46
N ASP A 53 -8.04 8.80 6.73
CA ASP A 53 -8.96 8.35 7.76
C ASP A 53 -10.29 9.11 7.65
N PHE A 54 -11.23 8.81 8.55
CA PHE A 54 -12.57 9.43 8.51
C PHE A 54 -12.53 10.94 8.76
N LYS A 55 -11.45 11.47 9.31
CA LYS A 55 -11.26 12.91 9.49
C LYS A 55 -10.57 13.57 8.31
N GLY A 56 -10.21 12.80 7.28
CA GLY A 56 -9.47 13.29 6.14
C GLY A 56 -7.97 13.40 6.37
N SER A 57 -7.47 12.92 7.50
CA SER A 57 -6.03 12.92 7.78
C SER A 57 -5.34 11.78 7.05
N LEU A 58 -4.15 12.07 6.53
CA LEU A 58 -3.37 11.09 5.81
C LEU A 58 -2.58 10.23 6.79
N VAL A 59 -2.82 8.92 6.76
CA VAL A 59 -2.14 7.94 7.62
C VAL A 59 -1.64 6.79 6.77
N HIS A 60 -0.69 6.01 7.26
CA HIS A 60 -0.23 4.81 6.59
C HIS A 60 -0.61 3.58 7.41
N GLN A 61 -1.04 2.55 6.72
CA GLN A 61 -1.53 1.31 7.33
C GLN A 61 -1.02 0.10 6.56
N ALA A 62 -0.81 -1.00 7.29
CA ALA A 62 -0.40 -2.25 6.68
C ALA A 62 -1.49 -2.82 5.75
N PHE A 63 -1.07 -3.61 4.77
CA PHE A 63 -1.98 -4.28 3.85
C PHE A 63 -2.46 -5.60 4.43
N TRP A 64 -3.30 -5.54 5.47
CA TRP A 64 -3.89 -6.73 6.05
C TRP A 64 -4.86 -7.38 5.06
N VAL A 65 -4.77 -8.70 4.91
CA VAL A 65 -5.70 -9.46 4.08
C VAL A 65 -6.94 -9.72 4.91
N THR A 66 -7.94 -8.85 4.75
CA THR A 66 -9.20 -8.90 5.48
C THR A 66 -10.32 -9.20 4.49
N THR A 67 -11.10 -10.24 4.77
CA THR A 67 -12.21 -10.62 3.89
C THR A 67 -13.54 -10.24 4.52
N ASP A 68 -14.53 -9.99 3.64
CA ASP A 68 -15.92 -9.79 4.04
C ASP A 68 -16.64 -11.14 4.15
N ASP A 69 -17.97 -11.09 4.42
CA ASP A 69 -18.78 -12.28 4.60
C ASP A 69 -18.86 -13.17 3.34
N ASP A 70 -18.60 -12.59 2.17
CA ASP A 70 -18.60 -13.32 0.90
C ASP A 70 -17.22 -13.89 0.54
N GLY A 71 -16.22 -13.71 1.42
CA GLY A 71 -14.86 -14.17 1.16
C GLY A 71 -14.05 -13.26 0.24
N GLN A 72 -14.59 -12.09 -0.11
CA GLN A 72 -13.89 -11.10 -0.92
C GLN A 72 -13.05 -10.18 -0.03
N ILE A 73 -11.99 -9.60 -0.59
CA ILE A 73 -11.20 -8.61 0.14
C ILE A 73 -12.10 -7.44 0.52
N SER A 74 -12.12 -7.08 1.80
CA SER A 74 -12.94 -5.99 2.29
C SER A 74 -12.59 -4.68 1.60
N LYS A 75 -13.60 -4.00 1.04
CA LYS A 75 -13.42 -2.71 0.35
C LYS A 75 -13.03 -1.59 1.32
N PHE A 76 -13.24 -1.79 2.61
CA PHE A 76 -12.87 -0.81 3.64
C PHE A 76 -11.44 -0.98 4.14
N SER A 77 -10.79 -2.11 3.82
CA SER A 77 -9.38 -2.33 4.18
C SER A 77 -8.46 -1.52 3.28
N THR A 78 -7.24 -1.29 3.75
CA THR A 78 -6.22 -0.59 2.95
C THR A 78 -5.95 -1.31 1.64
N LEU A 79 -5.85 -2.64 1.68
CA LEU A 79 -5.68 -3.46 0.49
C LEU A 79 -6.87 -3.33 -0.47
N GLY A 80 -8.10 -3.37 0.07
CA GLY A 80 -9.30 -3.20 -0.74
C GLY A 80 -9.39 -1.83 -1.40
N LYS A 81 -8.95 -0.79 -0.71
CA LYS A 81 -8.90 0.57 -1.27
C LYS A 81 -7.92 0.64 -2.44
N LEU A 82 -6.75 0.00 -2.31
CA LEU A 82 -5.79 -0.06 -3.41
C LEU A 82 -6.37 -0.80 -4.61
N MET A 83 -7.01 -1.94 -4.38
CA MET A 83 -7.63 -2.72 -5.46
C MET A 83 -8.72 -1.92 -6.18
N SER A 84 -9.55 -1.20 -5.44
CA SER A 84 -10.59 -0.34 -6.02
C SER A 84 -9.98 0.81 -6.83
N HIS A 85 -8.92 1.41 -6.33
CA HIS A 85 -8.23 2.51 -7.01
C HIS A 85 -7.64 2.04 -8.35
N LEU A 86 -7.10 0.83 -8.39
CA LEU A 86 -6.50 0.27 -9.60
C LEU A 86 -7.49 -0.55 -10.44
N GLU A 87 -8.75 -0.60 -10.02
CA GLU A 87 -9.84 -1.27 -10.74
C GLU A 87 -9.57 -2.75 -11.00
N VAL A 88 -9.06 -3.46 -9.99
CA VAL A 88 -8.80 -4.90 -10.07
C VAL A 88 -9.68 -5.65 -9.08
N GLU A 89 -9.99 -6.91 -9.40
CA GLU A 89 -10.88 -7.74 -8.59
C GLU A 89 -10.14 -8.72 -7.69
N THR A 90 -8.92 -9.09 -8.04
CA THR A 90 -8.12 -10.03 -7.24
C THR A 90 -6.78 -9.42 -6.89
N ILE A 91 -6.16 -9.95 -5.81
CA ILE A 91 -4.83 -9.50 -5.38
C ILE A 91 -3.81 -9.77 -6.50
N ALA A 92 -3.90 -10.92 -7.17
CA ALA A 92 -2.97 -11.28 -8.23
C ALA A 92 -3.00 -10.29 -9.40
N ASP A 93 -4.15 -9.66 -9.65
CA ASP A 93 -4.29 -8.68 -10.72
C ASP A 93 -3.48 -7.39 -10.46
N LEU A 94 -3.01 -7.19 -9.24
CA LEU A 94 -2.14 -6.06 -8.91
C LEU A 94 -0.74 -6.21 -9.49
N ILE A 95 -0.31 -7.42 -9.81
CA ILE A 95 1.01 -7.67 -10.41
C ILE A 95 1.06 -7.03 -11.80
N GLY A 96 2.08 -6.23 -12.04
CA GLY A 96 2.25 -5.49 -13.28
C GLY A 96 1.66 -4.08 -13.25
N LYS A 97 0.93 -3.72 -12.20
CA LYS A 97 0.36 -2.38 -12.06
C LYS A 97 1.41 -1.39 -11.58
N GLU A 98 1.36 -0.18 -12.16
CA GLU A 98 2.17 0.93 -11.69
C GLU A 98 1.42 1.67 -10.61
N VAL A 99 2.11 1.99 -9.52
CA VAL A 99 1.54 2.69 -8.38
C VAL A 99 2.43 3.85 -7.98
N ARG A 100 1.82 4.86 -7.36
CA ARG A 100 2.55 6.01 -6.84
C ARG A 100 2.91 5.74 -5.38
N GLY A 101 4.13 6.07 -4.98
CA GLY A 101 4.57 5.93 -3.60
C GLY A 101 5.20 7.20 -3.08
N TYR A 102 5.05 7.44 -1.78
CA TYR A 102 5.69 8.55 -1.07
C TYR A 102 6.35 8.02 0.19
N PRO A 103 7.52 8.54 0.57
CA PRO A 103 8.19 8.08 1.77
C PRO A 103 7.46 8.54 3.03
N LYS A 104 7.44 7.69 4.05
CA LYS A 104 7.05 8.08 5.40
C LYS A 104 8.27 8.62 6.14
N GLU A 105 8.11 9.01 7.40
CA GLU A 105 9.13 9.72 8.18
C GLU A 105 10.51 9.06 8.21
N ASN A 106 10.56 7.72 8.21
CA ASN A 106 11.82 6.97 8.24
C ASN A 106 12.42 6.74 6.84
N GLY A 107 11.81 7.30 5.80
CA GLY A 107 12.30 7.18 4.42
C GLY A 107 11.79 5.98 3.64
N PHE A 108 11.09 5.03 4.26
CA PHE A 108 10.51 3.90 3.55
C PHE A 108 9.33 4.36 2.69
N THR A 109 9.27 3.84 1.46
CA THR A 109 8.19 4.16 0.53
C THR A 109 6.90 3.45 0.91
N VAL A 110 5.79 4.19 0.83
CA VAL A 110 4.44 3.71 1.14
C VAL A 110 3.56 3.98 -0.08
N ILE A 111 2.76 2.99 -0.50
CA ILE A 111 1.95 3.08 -1.72
C ILE A 111 0.70 3.92 -1.48
N CYS A 112 0.37 4.81 -2.42
CA CYS A 112 -0.90 5.54 -2.40
C CYS A 112 -2.04 4.60 -2.77
N THR A 113 -3.08 4.54 -1.93
CA THR A 113 -4.26 3.71 -2.18
C THR A 113 -5.39 4.50 -2.84
N THR A 114 -5.16 5.77 -3.09
CA THR A 114 -6.08 6.67 -3.79
C THR A 114 -5.25 7.69 -4.56
N ASP A 115 -5.92 8.58 -5.28
CA ASP A 115 -5.25 9.61 -6.05
C ASP A 115 -4.76 10.72 -5.11
N LEU A 116 -3.48 10.70 -4.81
CA LEU A 116 -2.81 11.66 -3.94
C LEU A 116 -1.76 12.42 -4.73
N SER A 117 -1.60 13.70 -4.42
CA SER A 117 -0.64 14.58 -5.09
C SER A 117 0.50 14.95 -4.14
N ASP A 118 1.53 15.58 -4.67
CA ASP A 118 2.64 16.07 -3.86
C ASP A 118 2.17 17.03 -2.77
N ASP A 119 1.08 17.76 -3.01
CA ASP A 119 0.51 18.69 -2.03
C ASP A 119 -0.02 17.99 -0.78
N ASP A 120 -0.44 16.74 -0.90
CA ASP A 120 -0.93 15.96 0.25
C ASP A 120 0.21 15.61 1.23
N PHE A 121 1.46 15.72 0.78
CA PHE A 121 2.64 15.31 1.56
C PHE A 121 3.53 16.48 1.99
N LYS A 122 3.03 17.68 1.93
CA LYS A 122 3.78 18.87 2.40
C LYS A 122 3.82 18.99 3.91
#